data_80ae7e7093c4adaa0d2160c40a75e68d
#
_entry.id   80ae7e7093c4adaa0d2160c40a75e68d
#
_cell.length_a   1.000
_cell.length_b   1.000
_cell.length_c   1.000
_cell.angle_alpha   90.00
_cell.angle_beta   90.00
_cell.angle_gamma   90.00
#
_symmetry.space_group_name_H-M   'P 1'
#
loop_
_entity.id
_entity.type
_entity.pdbx_description
1 polymer ?
#
loop_
_entity_poly.entity_id
_entity_poly.type
_entity_poly.pdbx_seq_one_letter_code
_entity_poly.pdbx_strand_id
1 'polypeptide(L)'
;EFWRDTQSRYQLMRGDSDRPLLPPTELFLSGDHFFGSIKPYARVELLVKPQDVKVTGENTSAPLSPVQVNRHAENPLEKLAVFAAQFKMSGGRVLLLAESLGRRELVAEYLQQYDLHSVVCQDFAAFLDSQEPFMLGVAPLHTGFIDQATKIAFITESELYATHLHGRRERES
;
A
#
# COMPACT_ATOMS: atom_id res chain seq x y z
N GLU A 1 8.07 21.17 -12.19
CA GLU A 1 7.90 21.91 -10.93
C GLU A 1 9.18 21.86 -10.10
N PHE A 2 9.62 20.72 -9.60
CA PHE A 2 10.82 20.54 -8.76
C PHE A 2 12.08 21.22 -9.32
N TRP A 3 12.42 20.98 -10.58
CA TRP A 3 13.62 21.54 -11.17
C TRP A 3 13.60 23.08 -11.23
N ARG A 4 12.48 23.65 -11.59
CA ARG A 4 12.30 25.11 -11.64
C ARG A 4 12.42 25.74 -10.26
N ASP A 5 11.80 25.12 -9.24
CA ASP A 5 11.85 25.62 -7.87
C ASP A 5 13.25 25.52 -7.28
N THR A 6 13.97 24.44 -7.55
CA THR A 6 15.37 24.25 -7.15
C THR A 6 16.29 25.30 -7.78
N GLN A 7 16.12 25.57 -9.08
CA GLN A 7 16.86 26.62 -9.77
C GLN A 7 16.58 28.01 -9.17
N SER A 8 15.33 28.33 -8.92
CA SER A 8 14.92 29.60 -8.32
C SER A 8 15.55 29.81 -6.95
N ARG A 9 15.51 28.80 -6.09
CA ARG A 9 16.14 28.84 -4.76
C ARG A 9 17.65 29.01 -4.83
N TYR A 10 18.31 28.29 -5.74
CA TYR A 10 19.74 28.43 -5.97
C TYR A 10 20.09 29.85 -6.40
N GLN A 11 19.37 30.44 -7.35
CA GLN A 11 19.61 31.82 -7.81
C GLN A 11 19.47 32.85 -6.69
N LEU A 12 18.54 32.67 -5.77
CA LEU A 12 18.36 33.56 -4.62
C LEU A 12 19.50 33.46 -3.60
N MET A 13 20.05 32.26 -3.40
CA MET A 13 20.99 31.98 -2.33
C MET A 13 22.45 31.83 -2.76
N ARG A 14 22.75 31.79 -4.06
CA ARG A 14 24.11 31.57 -4.60
C ARG A 14 25.16 32.63 -4.20
N GLY A 15 24.71 33.79 -3.73
CA GLY A 15 25.59 34.89 -3.27
C GLY A 15 25.95 34.86 -1.79
N ASP A 16 25.44 33.89 -1.05
CA ASP A 16 25.73 33.73 0.38
C ASP A 16 27.11 33.05 0.57
N SER A 17 28.11 33.85 0.97
CA SER A 17 29.48 33.37 1.20
C SER A 17 29.60 32.50 2.46
N ASP A 18 28.69 32.66 3.43
CA ASP A 18 28.72 31.93 4.69
C ASP A 18 28.15 30.52 4.53
N ARG A 19 27.34 30.32 3.48
CA ARG A 19 26.70 29.05 3.15
C ARG A 19 26.81 28.74 1.66
N PRO A 20 27.98 28.32 1.16
CA PRO A 20 28.20 28.06 -0.23
C PRO A 20 27.34 26.89 -0.68
N LEU A 21 26.55 27.09 -1.75
CA LEU A 21 25.67 26.09 -2.34
C LEU A 21 26.27 25.55 -3.63
N LEU A 22 26.19 24.24 -3.80
CA LEU A 22 26.50 23.61 -5.10
C LEU A 22 25.41 23.94 -6.13
N PRO A 23 25.78 24.13 -7.40
CA PRO A 23 24.81 24.25 -8.48
C PRO A 23 23.87 23.04 -8.51
N PRO A 24 22.56 23.23 -8.76
CA PRO A 24 21.60 22.13 -8.86
C PRO A 24 22.00 21.02 -9.82
N THR A 25 22.74 21.33 -10.88
CA THR A 25 23.24 20.36 -11.86
C THR A 25 24.31 19.42 -11.31
N GLU A 26 24.95 19.75 -10.20
CA GLU A 26 25.90 18.87 -9.51
C GLU A 26 25.21 17.94 -8.50
N LEU A 27 23.99 18.28 -8.08
CA LEU A 27 23.23 17.51 -7.10
C LEU A 27 22.10 16.69 -7.73
N PHE A 28 21.51 17.17 -8.83
CA PHE A 28 20.33 16.61 -9.44
C PHE A 28 20.47 16.51 -10.95
N LEU A 29 19.88 15.47 -11.53
CA LEU A 29 19.75 15.38 -12.99
C LEU A 29 18.71 16.38 -13.50
N SER A 30 19.00 17.04 -14.61
CA SER A 30 17.96 17.77 -15.36
C SER A 30 16.93 16.80 -15.92
N GLY A 31 15.71 17.29 -16.17
CA GLY A 31 14.65 16.46 -16.76
C GLY A 31 15.09 15.78 -18.05
N ASP A 32 15.72 16.52 -18.97
CA ASP A 32 16.19 16.00 -20.25
C ASP A 32 17.27 14.91 -20.08
N HIS A 33 18.18 15.12 -19.14
CA HIS A 33 19.24 14.15 -18.84
C HIS A 33 18.63 12.88 -18.21
N PHE A 34 17.72 13.03 -17.26
CA PHE A 34 17.00 11.89 -16.67
C PHE A 34 16.24 11.09 -17.73
N PHE A 35 15.39 11.74 -18.52
CA PHE A 35 14.63 11.06 -19.59
C PHE A 35 15.53 10.44 -20.66
N GLY A 36 16.67 11.06 -20.96
CA GLY A 36 17.67 10.47 -21.85
C GLY A 36 18.26 9.18 -21.27
N SER A 37 18.60 9.20 -19.97
CA SER A 37 19.24 8.08 -19.28
C SER A 37 18.30 6.87 -19.10
N ILE A 38 16.98 7.09 -18.97
CA ILE A 38 16.03 6.00 -18.79
C ILE A 38 15.53 5.36 -20.09
N LYS A 39 15.85 5.94 -21.27
CA LYS A 39 15.40 5.40 -22.56
C LYS A 39 15.71 3.92 -22.80
N PRO A 40 16.88 3.38 -22.40
CA PRO A 40 17.21 1.97 -22.61
C PRO A 40 16.41 1.00 -21.73
N TYR A 41 15.76 1.50 -20.68
CA TYR A 41 15.05 0.67 -19.73
C TYR A 41 13.59 0.46 -20.13
N ALA A 42 13.06 -0.73 -19.87
CA ALA A 42 11.64 -1.01 -19.98
C ALA A 42 10.85 -0.10 -19.02
N ARG A 43 9.71 0.39 -19.48
CA ARG A 43 8.85 1.31 -18.71
C ARG A 43 7.46 0.75 -18.56
N VAL A 44 6.92 0.89 -17.36
CA VAL A 44 5.51 0.65 -17.05
C VAL A 44 4.88 1.99 -16.68
N GLU A 45 3.84 2.37 -17.38
CA GLU A 45 3.08 3.58 -17.10
C GLU A 45 1.79 3.21 -16.40
N LEU A 46 1.59 3.75 -15.18
CA LEU A 46 0.40 3.54 -14.38
C LEU A 46 -0.57 4.71 -14.62
N LEU A 47 -1.71 4.42 -15.23
CA LEU A 47 -2.73 5.40 -15.54
C LEU A 47 -3.89 5.30 -14.56
N VAL A 48 -4.30 6.41 -13.98
CA VAL A 48 -5.46 6.49 -13.07
C VAL A 48 -6.76 6.28 -13.84
N LYS A 49 -6.81 6.78 -15.07
CA LYS A 49 -7.93 6.56 -16.00
C LYS A 49 -7.36 6.28 -17.39
N PRO A 50 -7.84 5.26 -18.11
CA PRO A 50 -7.48 5.06 -19.50
C PRO A 50 -8.03 6.24 -20.32
N GLN A 51 -7.13 7.08 -20.83
CA GLN A 51 -7.46 8.09 -21.80
C GLN A 51 -6.92 7.58 -23.13
N ASP A 52 -7.73 7.30 -24.12
CA ASP A 52 -7.41 7.01 -25.53
C ASP A 52 -6.05 6.30 -25.82
N VAL A 53 -5.42 5.73 -24.82
CA VAL A 53 -4.14 5.02 -24.90
C VAL A 53 -4.44 3.52 -24.89
N LYS A 54 -3.78 2.80 -25.78
CA LYS A 54 -3.85 1.34 -25.79
C LYS A 54 -3.23 0.80 -24.50
N VAL A 55 -4.08 0.38 -23.57
CA VAL A 55 -3.69 -0.23 -22.30
C VAL A 55 -3.22 -1.65 -22.57
N THR A 56 -2.03 -2.01 -22.12
CA THR A 56 -1.44 -3.35 -22.30
C THR A 56 -1.72 -4.31 -21.15
N GLY A 57 -2.31 -3.82 -20.06
CA GLY A 57 -2.73 -4.62 -18.91
C GLY A 57 -3.84 -3.92 -18.15
N GLU A 58 -4.74 -4.70 -17.58
CA GLU A 58 -5.80 -4.18 -16.72
C GLU A 58 -5.42 -4.31 -15.26
N ASN A 59 -5.80 -3.32 -14.46
CA ASN A 59 -5.70 -3.41 -13.01
C ASN A 59 -6.83 -4.32 -12.48
N THR A 60 -6.46 -5.43 -11.88
CA THR A 60 -7.40 -6.40 -11.28
C THR A 60 -7.68 -6.10 -9.81
N SER A 61 -7.14 -5.02 -9.26
CA SER A 61 -7.35 -4.66 -7.86
C SER A 61 -8.75 -4.08 -7.63
N ALA A 62 -9.38 -4.49 -6.54
CA ALA A 62 -10.62 -3.96 -6.04
C ALA A 62 -10.43 -3.43 -4.60
N PRO A 63 -11.22 -2.44 -4.17
CA PRO A 63 -11.17 -1.94 -2.81
C PRO A 63 -11.56 -3.04 -1.81
N LEU A 64 -10.92 -3.01 -0.65
CA LEU A 64 -11.25 -3.90 0.45
C LEU A 64 -12.57 -3.50 1.10
N SER A 65 -13.41 -4.47 1.44
CA SER A 65 -14.56 -4.24 2.31
C SER A 65 -14.12 -3.83 3.71
N PRO A 66 -14.91 -3.03 4.45
CA PRO A 66 -14.57 -2.61 5.79
C PRO A 66 -14.36 -3.78 6.76
N VAL A 67 -13.16 -3.90 7.34
CA VAL A 67 -12.77 -4.96 8.29
C VAL A 67 -12.39 -4.43 9.68
N GLN A 68 -12.72 -3.17 9.98
CA GLN A 68 -12.30 -2.50 11.19
C GLN A 68 -12.80 -3.20 12.45
N VAL A 69 -11.92 -3.21 13.44
CA VAL A 69 -12.20 -3.66 14.80
C VAL A 69 -13.31 -2.80 15.42
N ASN A 70 -14.34 -3.45 15.96
CA ASN A 70 -15.36 -2.78 16.76
C ASN A 70 -15.14 -3.09 18.24
N ARG A 71 -14.45 -2.23 18.96
CA ARG A 71 -14.10 -2.42 20.38
C ARG A 71 -15.29 -2.50 21.34
N HIS A 72 -16.48 -2.12 20.88
CA HIS A 72 -17.71 -2.17 21.67
C HIS A 72 -18.56 -3.43 21.40
N ALA A 73 -18.17 -4.24 20.41
CA ALA A 73 -18.83 -5.51 20.12
C ALA A 73 -18.33 -6.62 21.05
N GLU A 74 -19.13 -7.63 21.25
CA GLU A 74 -18.76 -8.86 21.98
C GLU A 74 -17.57 -9.55 21.28
N ASN A 75 -17.60 -9.62 19.96
CA ASN A 75 -16.44 -9.99 19.15
C ASN A 75 -15.94 -8.79 18.34
N PRO A 76 -14.87 -8.14 18.75
CA PRO A 76 -14.32 -6.99 18.04
C PRO A 76 -13.86 -7.30 16.60
N LEU A 77 -13.49 -8.55 16.31
CA LEU A 77 -12.99 -9.02 15.02
C LEU A 77 -14.09 -9.59 14.11
N GLU A 78 -15.37 -9.46 14.47
CA GLU A 78 -16.48 -10.05 13.73
C GLU A 78 -16.45 -9.70 12.22
N LYS A 79 -16.20 -8.43 11.87
CA LYS A 79 -16.16 -8.01 10.47
C LYS A 79 -15.03 -8.70 9.70
N LEU A 80 -13.84 -8.81 10.30
CA LEU A 80 -12.71 -9.50 9.71
C LEU A 80 -13.01 -10.99 9.57
N ALA A 81 -13.57 -11.61 10.60
CA ALA A 81 -13.92 -13.04 10.59
C ALA A 81 -14.96 -13.36 9.52
N VAL A 82 -16.01 -12.56 9.41
CA VAL A 82 -17.06 -12.71 8.39
C VAL A 82 -16.46 -12.53 6.99
N PHE A 83 -15.66 -11.49 6.79
CA PHE A 83 -14.98 -11.25 5.51
C PHE A 83 -14.09 -12.43 5.13
N ALA A 84 -13.22 -12.90 6.04
CA ALA A 84 -12.32 -14.01 5.77
C ALA A 84 -13.08 -15.31 5.43
N ALA A 85 -14.15 -15.61 6.17
CA ALA A 85 -14.98 -16.77 5.90
C ALA A 85 -15.66 -16.71 4.53
N GLN A 86 -16.28 -15.60 4.18
CA GLN A 86 -16.94 -15.39 2.89
C GLN A 86 -15.93 -15.44 1.74
N PHE A 87 -14.77 -14.81 1.91
CA PHE A 87 -13.73 -14.79 0.89
C PHE A 87 -13.14 -16.17 0.64
N LYS A 88 -12.92 -16.96 1.71
CA LYS A 88 -12.55 -18.38 1.61
C LYS A 88 -13.60 -19.18 0.84
N MET A 89 -14.89 -18.98 1.13
CA MET A 89 -15.98 -19.68 0.42
C MET A 89 -16.01 -19.36 -1.08
N SER A 90 -15.58 -18.18 -1.48
CA SER A 90 -15.42 -17.79 -2.89
C SER A 90 -14.14 -18.32 -3.54
N GLY A 91 -13.36 -19.14 -2.83
CA GLY A 91 -12.07 -19.68 -3.28
C GLY A 91 -10.92 -18.70 -3.16
N GLY A 92 -11.08 -17.64 -2.36
CA GLY A 92 -10.03 -16.66 -2.10
C GLY A 92 -9.20 -16.97 -0.84
N ARG A 93 -8.06 -16.28 -0.71
CA ARG A 93 -7.17 -16.37 0.43
C ARG A 93 -6.87 -14.97 0.98
N VAL A 94 -6.70 -14.88 2.28
CA VAL A 94 -6.41 -13.61 2.97
C VAL A 94 -4.99 -13.60 3.47
N LEU A 95 -4.27 -12.52 3.18
CA LEU A 95 -2.97 -12.19 3.75
C LEU A 95 -3.09 -10.91 4.56
N LEU A 96 -3.09 -11.04 5.87
CA LEU A 96 -3.04 -9.92 6.80
C LEU A 96 -1.59 -9.52 7.01
N LEU A 97 -1.28 -8.23 6.88
CA LEU A 97 0.06 -7.68 6.92
C LEU A 97 0.22 -6.72 8.09
N ALA A 98 1.13 -7.05 8.98
CA ALA A 98 1.59 -6.16 10.03
C ALA A 98 2.77 -5.30 9.55
N GLU A 99 3.00 -4.16 10.21
CA GLU A 99 4.09 -3.24 9.85
C GLU A 99 5.48 -3.74 10.27
N SER A 100 5.55 -4.62 11.29
CA SER A 100 6.80 -5.17 11.81
C SER A 100 6.61 -6.54 12.45
N LEU A 101 7.70 -7.25 12.71
CA LEU A 101 7.66 -8.54 13.41
C LEU A 101 7.00 -8.44 14.79
N GLY A 102 7.34 -7.42 15.58
CA GLY A 102 6.71 -7.22 16.89
C GLY A 102 5.21 -6.93 16.79
N ARG A 103 4.79 -6.16 15.79
CA ARG A 103 3.37 -5.91 15.52
C ARG A 103 2.65 -7.18 15.08
N ARG A 104 3.31 -8.00 14.26
CA ARG A 104 2.75 -9.30 13.83
C ARG A 104 2.41 -10.20 15.02
N GLU A 105 3.31 -10.31 15.99
CA GLU A 105 3.06 -11.13 17.18
C GLU A 105 1.85 -10.60 17.98
N LEU A 106 1.76 -9.29 18.18
CA LEU A 106 0.59 -8.68 18.87
C LEU A 106 -0.71 -8.93 18.09
N VAL A 107 -0.68 -8.84 16.77
CA VAL A 107 -1.85 -9.14 15.93
C VAL A 107 -2.20 -10.62 16.04
N ALA A 108 -1.20 -11.53 16.01
CA ALA A 108 -1.43 -12.96 16.14
C ALA A 108 -2.12 -13.32 17.48
N GLU A 109 -1.62 -12.76 18.58
CA GLU A 109 -2.24 -12.93 19.91
C GLU A 109 -3.67 -12.41 19.94
N TYR A 110 -3.91 -11.25 19.32
CA TYR A 110 -5.24 -10.65 19.26
C TYR A 110 -6.22 -11.48 18.43
N LEU A 111 -5.79 -12.01 17.29
CA LEU A 111 -6.59 -12.92 16.47
C LEU A 111 -6.94 -14.19 17.25
N GLN A 112 -5.96 -14.78 17.94
CA GLN A 112 -6.15 -15.99 18.73
C GLN A 112 -7.11 -15.78 19.90
N GLN A 113 -7.07 -14.62 20.55
CA GLN A 113 -7.98 -14.27 21.66
C GLN A 113 -9.46 -14.34 21.23
N TYR A 114 -9.77 -14.12 19.97
CA TYR A 114 -11.13 -14.14 19.42
C TYR A 114 -11.37 -15.31 18.46
N ASP A 115 -10.63 -16.41 18.64
CA ASP A 115 -10.77 -17.66 17.86
C ASP A 115 -10.62 -17.50 16.34
N LEU A 116 -9.94 -16.46 15.88
CA LEU A 116 -9.62 -16.27 14.46
C LEU A 116 -8.24 -16.84 14.17
N HIS A 117 -8.22 -18.10 13.72
CA HIS A 117 -6.97 -18.80 13.42
C HIS A 117 -6.28 -18.24 12.19
N SER A 118 -5.00 -17.92 12.33
CA SER A 118 -4.12 -17.52 11.23
C SER A 118 -2.81 -18.28 11.31
N VAL A 119 -2.20 -18.54 10.16
CA VAL A 119 -0.88 -19.15 10.06
C VAL A 119 0.14 -18.06 9.70
N VAL A 120 1.23 -18.00 10.44
CA VAL A 120 2.30 -17.02 10.16
C VAL A 120 3.07 -17.46 8.92
N CYS A 121 3.30 -16.54 7.97
CA CYS A 121 4.24 -16.70 6.86
C CYS A 121 5.46 -15.80 7.02
N GLN A 122 6.61 -16.28 6.54
CA GLN A 122 7.87 -15.53 6.60
C GLN A 122 7.94 -14.44 5.53
N ASP A 123 7.44 -14.76 4.34
CA ASP A 123 7.43 -13.89 3.18
C ASP A 123 6.27 -14.21 2.23
N PHE A 124 6.16 -13.46 1.15
CA PHE A 124 5.11 -13.64 0.16
C PHE A 124 5.26 -14.96 -0.64
N ALA A 125 6.48 -15.45 -0.84
CA ALA A 125 6.71 -16.73 -1.51
C ALA A 125 6.14 -17.88 -0.67
N ALA A 126 6.41 -17.88 0.64
CA ALA A 126 5.84 -18.86 1.58
C ALA A 126 4.30 -18.79 1.62
N PHE A 127 3.71 -17.59 1.50
CA PHE A 127 2.26 -17.46 1.34
C PHE A 127 1.76 -18.10 0.04
N LEU A 128 2.44 -17.88 -1.08
CA LEU A 128 2.03 -18.45 -2.37
C LEU A 128 2.11 -19.98 -2.39
N ASP A 129 3.15 -20.54 -1.78
CA ASP A 129 3.37 -21.99 -1.71
C ASP A 129 2.42 -22.70 -0.74
N SER A 130 1.79 -21.94 0.17
CA SER A 130 0.82 -22.46 1.14
C SER A 130 -0.57 -22.56 0.54
N GLN A 131 -1.39 -23.45 1.09
CA GLN A 131 -2.84 -23.55 0.81
C GLN A 131 -3.69 -22.96 1.96
N GLU A 132 -3.06 -22.40 2.98
CA GLU A 132 -3.77 -21.82 4.13
C GLU A 132 -4.64 -20.64 3.69
N PRO A 133 -5.92 -20.61 4.08
CA PRO A 133 -6.87 -19.60 3.61
C PRO A 133 -6.66 -18.23 4.27
N PHE A 134 -6.03 -18.21 5.45
CA PHE A 134 -5.77 -16.98 6.20
C PHE A 134 -4.38 -17.01 6.81
N MET A 135 -3.50 -16.16 6.33
CA MET A 135 -2.14 -16.06 6.82
C MET A 135 -1.80 -14.65 7.30
N LEU A 136 -0.81 -14.57 8.18
CA LEU A 136 -0.31 -13.34 8.77
C LEU A 136 1.17 -13.16 8.46
N GLY A 137 1.51 -12.08 7.77
CA GLY A 137 2.86 -11.74 7.36
C GLY A 137 3.29 -10.33 7.80
N VAL A 138 4.45 -9.91 7.32
CA VAL A 138 4.99 -8.55 7.50
C VAL A 138 5.33 -7.96 6.15
N ALA A 139 4.79 -6.78 5.84
CA ALA A 139 5.18 -6.02 4.65
C ALA A 139 4.83 -4.53 4.83
N PRO A 140 5.57 -3.61 4.18
CA PRO A 140 5.32 -2.18 4.22
C PRO A 140 4.21 -1.76 3.26
N LEU A 141 3.02 -2.35 3.42
CA LEU A 141 1.83 -1.99 2.65
C LEU A 141 0.98 -1.02 3.46
N HIS A 142 0.60 0.12 2.87
CA HIS A 142 -0.17 1.15 3.56
C HIS A 142 -1.68 0.98 3.43
N THR A 143 -2.14 0.43 2.31
CA THR A 143 -3.57 0.27 2.03
C THR A 143 -3.81 -1.12 1.47
N GLY A 144 -4.78 -1.83 2.04
CA GLY A 144 -5.18 -3.14 1.56
C GLY A 144 -6.03 -3.07 0.28
N PHE A 145 -6.08 -4.17 -0.41
CA PHE A 145 -6.85 -4.34 -1.64
C PHE A 145 -7.12 -5.82 -1.90
N ILE A 146 -8.03 -6.08 -2.82
CA ILE A 146 -8.29 -7.43 -3.32
C ILE A 146 -7.73 -7.53 -4.73
N ASP A 147 -6.83 -8.47 -4.97
CA ASP A 147 -6.49 -8.88 -6.33
C ASP A 147 -7.51 -9.92 -6.81
N GLN A 148 -8.37 -9.48 -7.72
CA GLN A 148 -9.45 -10.30 -8.26
C GLN A 148 -8.93 -11.44 -9.16
N ALA A 149 -7.79 -11.25 -9.83
CA ALA A 149 -7.22 -12.25 -10.73
C ALA A 149 -6.70 -13.46 -9.95
N THR A 150 -5.99 -13.22 -8.84
CA THR A 150 -5.41 -14.28 -8.00
C THR A 150 -6.32 -14.68 -6.84
N LYS A 151 -7.41 -13.93 -6.62
CA LYS A 151 -8.31 -14.07 -5.47
C LYS A 151 -7.56 -13.99 -4.14
N ILE A 152 -6.68 -13.01 -4.02
CA ILE A 152 -5.96 -12.71 -2.77
C ILE A 152 -6.45 -11.38 -2.21
N ALA A 153 -6.88 -11.37 -0.96
CA ALA A 153 -7.17 -10.17 -0.22
C ALA A 153 -5.96 -9.81 0.65
N PHE A 154 -5.35 -8.66 0.36
CA PHE A 154 -4.31 -8.06 1.18
C PHE A 154 -4.97 -7.10 2.16
N ILE A 155 -4.86 -7.39 3.45
CA ILE A 155 -5.38 -6.56 4.53
C ILE A 155 -4.19 -6.00 5.30
N THR A 156 -4.15 -4.71 5.56
CA THR A 156 -3.11 -4.14 6.39
C THR A 156 -3.58 -3.96 7.82
N GLU A 157 -2.65 -3.98 8.75
CA GLU A 157 -2.94 -3.74 10.17
C GLU A 157 -3.66 -2.39 10.38
N SER A 158 -3.31 -1.36 9.61
CA SER A 158 -3.95 -0.05 9.70
C SER A 158 -5.45 -0.09 9.42
N GLU A 159 -5.94 -1.01 8.59
CA GLU A 159 -7.37 -1.16 8.30
C GLU A 159 -8.15 -1.79 9.44
N LEU A 160 -7.50 -2.54 10.31
CA LEU A 160 -8.14 -3.05 11.53
C LEU A 160 -8.41 -1.92 12.52
N TYR A 161 -7.55 -0.90 12.57
CA TYR A 161 -7.61 0.18 13.53
C TYR A 161 -8.03 1.53 12.94
N ALA A 162 -8.29 1.59 11.63
CA ALA A 162 -8.73 2.80 10.98
C ALA A 162 -10.06 3.28 11.59
N THR A 163 -9.99 4.39 12.30
CA THR A 163 -11.18 5.17 12.60
C THR A 163 -11.59 5.85 11.29
N HIS A 164 -12.78 5.54 10.76
CA HIS A 164 -13.31 6.28 9.62
C HIS A 164 -13.36 7.77 9.97
N LEU A 165 -12.38 8.53 9.52
CA LEU A 165 -12.57 9.95 9.29
C LEU A 165 -13.56 10.03 8.12
N HIS A 166 -14.83 10.14 8.48
CA HIS A 166 -15.93 10.36 7.54
C HIS A 166 -15.57 11.49 6.60
N GLY A 167 -15.69 11.20 5.33
CA GLY A 167 -15.36 11.99 4.18
C GLY A 167 -15.41 13.51 4.40
N ARG A 168 -14.28 14.12 4.18
CA ARG A 168 -14.22 15.52 3.84
C ARG A 168 -14.96 15.64 2.52
N ARG A 169 -16.22 16.09 2.58
CA ARG A 169 -17.01 16.50 1.42
C ARG A 169 -16.15 17.41 0.56
N GLU A 170 -15.78 16.95 -0.62
CA GLU A 170 -15.43 17.86 -1.70
C GLU A 170 -16.62 18.78 -1.90
N ARG A 171 -16.51 20.01 -1.42
CA ARG A 171 -17.38 21.10 -1.87
C ARG A 171 -16.81 21.50 -3.22
N GLU A 172 -17.53 21.09 -4.25
CA GLU A 172 -17.46 21.73 -5.55
C GLU A 172 -17.71 23.24 -5.38
N SER A 173 -16.82 24.02 -5.90
CA SER A 173 -17.03 25.43 -6.25
C SER A 173 -16.54 25.63 -7.67
#